data_ea95179f5d2d0bc062fc6f3dcfe38b72
#
_entry.id   ea95179f5d2d0bc062fc6f3dcfe38b72
#
_cell.length_a   1.000
_cell.length_b   1.000
_cell.length_c   1.000
_cell.angle_alpha   90.00
_cell.angle_beta   90.00
_cell.angle_gamma   90.00
#
_symmetry.space_group_name_H-M   'P 1'
#
loop_
_entity.id
_entity.type
_entity.pdbx_description
1 polymer ?
#
loop_
_entity_poly.entity_id
_entity_poly.type
_entity_poly.pdbx_seq_one_letter_code
_entity_poly.pdbx_strand_id
1 'polypeptide(L)'
;MYRFLVISLLTIILKPADVKACSMFYYVGKTNGKIYFVNNEDYWYNVNPYIQINPKSNDEFARLWYGWNDFAEGGINEFGLLFDGAVTPKQKLPEGFHNPNHRNVGDEILARCKTVTDAVNFLEKEKIAISDGHMLFGDNTGNAIVVEWVNGEKKIIQKQGNMLIATNFLLSDTSAGNYPCPRYQSIEQRLNQLNEKEESVDLKQAGNAIAGAVQIPQKDEKGNLGGTLYSTFINVSDMELTLVYKLDNSKLTKLDLKKEFEKSRKQKIKLE
;
A
#
# COMPACT_ATOMS: atom_id res chain seq x y z
N MET A 1 61.56 17.19 6.70
CA MET A 1 60.81 16.03 6.17
C MET A 1 59.32 16.26 6.45
N TYR A 2 58.58 16.88 5.52
CA TYR A 2 57.16 17.19 5.66
C TYR A 2 56.34 16.00 5.15
N ARG A 3 55.56 15.34 6.03
CA ARG A 3 54.59 14.30 5.65
C ARG A 3 53.30 15.00 5.21
N PHE A 4 53.00 14.94 3.93
CA PHE A 4 51.68 15.31 3.40
C PHE A 4 50.66 14.23 3.77
N LEU A 5 49.66 14.60 4.57
CA LEU A 5 48.49 13.78 4.89
C LEU A 5 47.50 13.95 3.74
N VAL A 6 47.35 12.94 2.87
CA VAL A 6 46.32 12.92 1.84
C VAL A 6 45.03 12.48 2.49
N ILE A 7 44.13 13.43 2.78
CA ILE A 7 42.75 13.13 3.20
C ILE A 7 41.98 12.77 1.94
N SER A 8 41.75 11.46 1.75
CA SER A 8 40.84 10.97 0.70
C SER A 8 39.41 11.29 1.10
N LEU A 9 38.82 12.30 0.46
CA LEU A 9 37.43 12.65 0.63
C LEU A 9 36.57 11.57 -0.08
N LEU A 10 36.04 10.63 0.70
CA LEU A 10 35.09 9.62 0.20
C LEU A 10 33.79 10.33 -0.09
N THR A 11 33.57 10.75 -1.34
CA THR A 11 32.27 11.25 -1.82
C THR A 11 31.29 10.07 -1.86
N ILE A 12 30.46 9.98 -0.84
CA ILE A 12 29.28 9.09 -0.86
C ILE A 12 28.34 9.68 -1.92
N ILE A 13 28.34 9.08 -3.11
CA ILE A 13 27.33 9.36 -4.14
C ILE A 13 26.03 8.74 -3.63
N LEU A 14 25.22 9.54 -2.95
CA LEU A 14 23.84 9.20 -2.64
C LEU A 14 23.11 9.09 -3.98
N LYS A 15 22.83 7.85 -4.43
CA LYS A 15 21.90 7.66 -5.54
C LYS A 15 20.57 8.29 -5.15
N PRO A 16 19.94 9.11 -6.01
CA PRO A 16 18.62 9.62 -5.73
C PRO A 16 17.70 8.41 -5.48
N ALA A 17 16.97 8.45 -4.37
CA ALA A 17 16.01 7.41 -4.04
C ALA A 17 14.93 7.39 -5.14
N ASP A 18 14.55 6.18 -5.56
CA ASP A 18 13.47 6.01 -6.52
C ASP A 18 12.16 6.48 -5.84
N VAL A 19 11.56 7.56 -6.36
CA VAL A 19 10.38 8.20 -5.76
C VAL A 19 9.12 7.31 -5.88
N LYS A 20 9.14 6.31 -6.73
CA LYS A 20 8.07 5.31 -6.86
C LYS A 20 8.32 4.12 -5.94
N ALA A 21 8.17 4.34 -4.66
CA ALA A 21 8.65 3.38 -3.67
C ALA A 21 7.65 3.15 -2.53
N CYS A 22 6.46 2.65 -2.84
CA CYS A 22 5.39 2.40 -1.87
C CYS A 22 5.79 1.41 -0.77
N SER A 23 5.15 1.54 0.38
CA SER A 23 5.32 0.64 1.50
C SER A 23 3.97 0.43 2.17
N MET A 24 3.60 -0.81 2.42
CA MET A 24 2.32 -1.13 3.03
C MET A 24 2.43 -2.32 3.97
N PHE A 25 1.51 -2.39 4.91
CA PHE A 25 1.35 -3.58 5.74
C PHE A 25 -0.09 -3.76 6.22
N TYR A 26 -0.42 -5.02 6.47
CA TYR A 26 -1.61 -5.47 7.16
C TYR A 26 -1.19 -6.08 8.50
N TYR A 27 -1.87 -5.70 9.59
CA TYR A 27 -1.51 -6.10 10.94
C TYR A 27 -2.75 -6.41 11.78
N VAL A 28 -2.70 -7.54 12.48
CA VAL A 28 -3.73 -7.94 13.47
C VAL A 28 -3.15 -7.79 14.86
N GLY A 29 -3.73 -6.92 15.65
CA GLY A 29 -3.30 -6.69 17.03
C GLY A 29 -3.38 -7.98 17.86
N LYS A 30 -2.24 -8.40 18.43
CA LYS A 30 -2.10 -9.68 19.13
C LYS A 30 -3.06 -9.82 20.35
N THR A 31 -3.27 -8.72 21.06
CA THR A 31 -4.06 -8.70 22.29
C THR A 31 -5.54 -8.44 22.06
N ASN A 32 -5.88 -7.52 21.14
CA ASN A 32 -7.25 -7.07 20.92
C ASN A 32 -7.89 -7.62 19.64
N GLY A 33 -7.14 -8.33 18.79
CA GLY A 33 -7.61 -8.86 17.51
C GLY A 33 -8.01 -7.78 16.48
N LYS A 34 -7.80 -6.48 16.77
CA LYS A 34 -8.14 -5.42 15.84
C LYS A 34 -7.21 -5.44 14.62
N ILE A 35 -7.79 -5.12 13.48
CA ILE A 35 -7.14 -5.19 12.17
C ILE A 35 -6.82 -3.79 11.68
N TYR A 36 -5.56 -3.60 11.31
CA TYR A 36 -5.03 -2.34 10.80
C TYR A 36 -4.38 -2.55 9.45
N PHE A 37 -4.63 -1.62 8.55
CA PHE A 37 -3.90 -1.49 7.29
C PHE A 37 -3.29 -0.10 7.19
N VAL A 38 -2.03 -0.05 6.76
CA VAL A 38 -1.29 1.22 6.63
C VAL A 38 -0.46 1.20 5.37
N ASN A 39 -0.46 2.30 4.61
CA ASN A 39 0.45 2.48 3.50
C ASN A 39 1.08 3.88 3.45
N ASN A 40 2.24 3.97 2.84
CA ASN A 40 2.82 5.19 2.28
C ASN A 40 2.80 5.06 0.76
N GLU A 41 2.14 6.00 0.11
CA GLU A 41 2.18 6.17 -1.35
C GLU A 41 3.29 7.15 -1.68
N ASP A 42 4.36 6.66 -2.29
CA ASP A 42 5.51 7.48 -2.67
C ASP A 42 5.45 7.79 -4.17
N TYR A 43 5.26 9.06 -4.50
CA TYR A 43 5.09 9.50 -5.88
C TYR A 43 5.52 10.96 -6.09
N TRP A 44 5.49 11.39 -7.36
CA TRP A 44 5.73 12.77 -7.75
C TRP A 44 4.58 13.68 -7.31
N TYR A 45 4.90 14.89 -6.84
CA TYR A 45 3.92 15.83 -6.30
C TYR A 45 3.14 16.63 -7.37
N ASN A 46 3.37 16.33 -8.65
CA ASN A 46 2.70 16.93 -9.79
C ASN A 46 1.38 16.23 -10.20
N VAL A 47 0.86 15.35 -9.35
CA VAL A 47 -0.46 14.73 -9.49
C VAL A 47 -1.48 15.34 -8.52
N ASN A 48 -2.77 15.16 -8.83
CA ASN A 48 -3.87 15.65 -8.01
C ASN A 48 -4.61 14.47 -7.37
N PRO A 49 -4.13 13.94 -6.24
CA PRO A 49 -4.74 12.78 -5.62
C PRO A 49 -6.07 13.15 -4.95
N TYR A 50 -6.94 12.15 -4.84
CA TYR A 50 -8.25 12.30 -4.22
C TYR A 50 -8.75 10.96 -3.66
N ILE A 51 -9.71 11.05 -2.77
CA ILE A 51 -10.51 9.92 -2.31
C ILE A 51 -11.80 9.90 -3.13
N GLN A 52 -12.13 8.76 -3.70
CA GLN A 52 -13.40 8.50 -4.37
C GLN A 52 -14.25 7.58 -3.50
N ILE A 53 -15.49 8.00 -3.20
CA ILE A 53 -16.48 7.18 -2.50
C ILE A 53 -17.60 6.88 -3.49
N ASN A 54 -17.84 5.60 -3.72
CA ASN A 54 -18.92 5.09 -4.58
C ASN A 54 -19.98 4.45 -3.68
N PRO A 55 -21.25 4.88 -3.76
CA PRO A 55 -22.33 4.31 -2.99
C PRO A 55 -22.63 2.88 -3.46
N LYS A 56 -23.33 2.13 -2.62
CA LYS A 56 -23.91 0.86 -2.99
C LYS A 56 -24.91 1.03 -4.14
N SER A 57 -24.91 0.09 -5.07
CA SER A 57 -25.92 -0.05 -6.12
C SER A 57 -26.48 -1.48 -6.15
N ASN A 58 -27.37 -1.79 -7.09
CA ASN A 58 -27.94 -3.14 -7.20
C ASN A 58 -26.86 -4.22 -7.47
N ASP A 59 -25.80 -3.86 -8.20
CA ASP A 59 -24.79 -4.79 -8.69
C ASP A 59 -23.40 -4.54 -8.12
N GLU A 60 -23.24 -3.47 -7.31
CA GLU A 60 -21.92 -3.05 -6.78
C GLU A 60 -22.00 -2.69 -5.30
N PHE A 61 -20.95 -3.07 -4.55
CA PHE A 61 -20.79 -2.74 -3.15
C PHE A 61 -20.41 -1.28 -2.95
N ALA A 62 -20.80 -0.71 -1.81
CA ALA A 62 -20.27 0.57 -1.38
C ALA A 62 -18.76 0.45 -1.12
N ARG A 63 -18.00 1.41 -1.63
CA ARG A 63 -16.54 1.38 -1.59
C ARG A 63 -15.89 2.75 -1.61
N LEU A 64 -14.70 2.79 -1.07
CA LEU A 64 -13.82 3.94 -1.11
C LEU A 64 -12.48 3.50 -1.69
N TRP A 65 -11.93 4.31 -2.59
CA TRP A 65 -10.55 4.17 -3.03
C TRP A 65 -9.85 5.54 -3.05
N TYR A 66 -8.54 5.54 -2.97
CA TYR A 66 -7.69 6.70 -3.08
C TYR A 66 -6.70 6.51 -4.23
N GLY A 67 -6.34 7.62 -4.89
CA GLY A 67 -5.48 7.61 -6.06
C GLY A 67 -5.62 8.89 -6.88
N TRP A 68 -5.28 8.84 -8.16
CA TRP A 68 -5.37 9.95 -9.11
C TRP A 68 -5.67 9.44 -10.52
N ASN A 69 -6.02 10.35 -11.44
CA ASN A 69 -6.33 10.04 -12.84
C ASN A 69 -7.38 8.91 -13.02
N ASP A 70 -8.39 8.90 -12.14
CA ASP A 70 -9.46 7.90 -12.09
C ASP A 70 -8.98 6.44 -11.93
N PHE A 71 -7.79 6.28 -11.33
CA PHE A 71 -7.19 5.00 -10.99
C PHE A 71 -7.06 4.85 -9.47
N ALA A 72 -7.48 3.69 -8.95
CA ALA A 72 -7.39 3.33 -7.55
C ALA A 72 -5.99 2.74 -7.26
N GLU A 73 -5.20 3.42 -6.45
CA GLU A 73 -3.93 2.89 -5.95
C GLU A 73 -4.17 1.95 -4.76
N GLY A 74 -5.18 2.26 -3.93
CA GLY A 74 -5.63 1.43 -2.83
C GLY A 74 -7.05 1.79 -2.40
N GLY A 75 -7.66 0.97 -1.53
CA GLY A 75 -9.02 1.23 -1.06
C GLY A 75 -9.62 0.12 -0.21
N ILE A 76 -10.88 0.32 0.20
CA ILE A 76 -11.64 -0.59 1.05
C ILE A 76 -13.13 -0.53 0.69
N ASN A 77 -13.86 -1.65 0.84
CA ASN A 77 -15.30 -1.70 0.66
C ASN A 77 -16.10 -1.94 1.95
N GLU A 78 -17.44 -1.94 1.83
CA GLU A 78 -18.38 -2.10 2.96
C GLU A 78 -18.21 -3.42 3.73
N PHE A 79 -17.56 -4.45 3.15
CA PHE A 79 -17.27 -5.73 3.79
C PHE A 79 -15.91 -5.76 4.48
N GLY A 80 -15.12 -4.69 4.37
CA GLY A 80 -13.76 -4.62 4.91
C GLY A 80 -12.72 -5.31 4.04
N LEU A 81 -13.07 -5.73 2.79
CA LEU A 81 -12.06 -6.10 1.82
C LEU A 81 -11.30 -4.84 1.41
N LEU A 82 -9.99 -4.91 1.52
CA LEU A 82 -9.07 -3.86 1.09
C LEU A 82 -8.03 -4.38 0.11
N PHE A 83 -7.48 -3.47 -0.67
CA PHE A 83 -6.31 -3.72 -1.50
C PHE A 83 -5.39 -2.49 -1.51
N ASP A 84 -4.16 -2.74 -1.86
CA ASP A 84 -3.16 -1.72 -2.21
C ASP A 84 -2.08 -2.37 -3.08
N GLY A 85 -1.29 -1.59 -3.80
CA GLY A 85 -0.28 -2.09 -4.72
C GLY A 85 1.08 -1.44 -4.56
N ALA A 86 2.12 -2.13 -5.02
CA ALA A 86 3.45 -1.56 -5.16
C ALA A 86 4.10 -2.02 -6.46
N VAL A 87 4.86 -1.12 -7.07
CA VAL A 87 5.68 -1.44 -8.25
C VAL A 87 6.78 -2.42 -7.85
N THR A 88 6.99 -3.43 -8.68
CA THR A 88 8.06 -4.43 -8.54
C THR A 88 8.87 -4.54 -9.84
N PRO A 89 10.02 -5.21 -9.84
CA PRO A 89 10.74 -5.52 -11.07
C PRO A 89 9.84 -6.25 -12.06
N LYS A 90 9.88 -5.80 -13.32
CA LYS A 90 9.03 -6.34 -14.39
C LYS A 90 9.23 -7.85 -14.58
N GLN A 91 8.13 -8.58 -14.68
CA GLN A 91 8.08 -10.02 -14.81
C GLN A 91 7.35 -10.45 -16.09
N LYS A 92 7.60 -11.68 -16.52
CA LYS A 92 6.80 -12.35 -17.56
C LYS A 92 5.44 -12.70 -16.98
N LEU A 93 4.38 -12.41 -17.74
CA LEU A 93 3.02 -12.81 -17.35
C LEU A 93 2.78 -14.31 -17.59
N PRO A 94 1.86 -14.95 -16.86
CA PRO A 94 1.39 -16.30 -17.16
C PRO A 94 0.75 -16.36 -18.55
N GLU A 95 0.80 -17.52 -19.18
CA GLU A 95 0.16 -17.74 -20.48
C GLU A 95 -1.35 -17.52 -20.39
N GLY A 96 -1.90 -16.78 -21.36
CA GLY A 96 -3.31 -16.41 -21.40
C GLY A 96 -3.74 -15.30 -20.44
N PHE A 97 -2.82 -14.74 -19.65
CA PHE A 97 -3.08 -13.59 -18.79
C PHE A 97 -2.59 -12.29 -19.44
N HIS A 98 -3.16 -11.18 -19.02
CA HIS A 98 -2.82 -9.85 -19.53
C HIS A 98 -2.78 -8.81 -18.42
N ASN A 99 -2.01 -7.75 -18.60
CA ASN A 99 -2.08 -6.56 -17.75
C ASN A 99 -3.47 -5.94 -17.83
N PRO A 100 -3.93 -5.28 -16.76
CA PRO A 100 -5.27 -4.68 -16.72
C PRO A 100 -5.49 -3.57 -17.77
N ASN A 101 -4.46 -3.12 -18.47
CA ASN A 101 -4.48 -2.01 -19.42
C ASN A 101 -5.05 -0.73 -18.76
N HIS A 102 -6.18 -0.21 -19.26
CA HIS A 102 -6.82 0.99 -18.71
C HIS A 102 -7.96 0.67 -17.72
N ARG A 103 -8.14 -0.60 -17.32
CA ARG A 103 -9.15 -1.00 -16.33
C ARG A 103 -8.72 -0.57 -14.93
N ASN A 104 -9.66 -0.05 -14.16
CA ASN A 104 -9.46 0.22 -12.73
C ASN A 104 -9.78 -1.04 -11.92
N VAL A 105 -8.89 -2.03 -12.00
CA VAL A 105 -9.08 -3.37 -11.43
C VAL A 105 -9.30 -3.32 -9.92
N GLY A 106 -8.63 -2.41 -9.22
CA GLY A 106 -8.83 -2.22 -7.78
C GLY A 106 -10.27 -1.82 -7.45
N ASP A 107 -10.82 -0.82 -8.16
CA ASP A 107 -12.22 -0.39 -7.99
C ASP A 107 -13.20 -1.52 -8.35
N GLU A 108 -12.93 -2.29 -9.42
CA GLU A 108 -13.77 -3.41 -9.84
C GLU A 108 -13.78 -4.54 -8.79
N ILE A 109 -12.64 -4.86 -8.19
CA ILE A 109 -12.53 -5.85 -7.10
C ILE A 109 -13.33 -5.37 -5.88
N LEU A 110 -13.14 -4.13 -5.44
CA LEU A 110 -13.89 -3.59 -4.31
C LEU A 110 -15.41 -3.55 -4.57
N ALA A 111 -15.81 -3.36 -5.83
CA ALA A 111 -17.22 -3.34 -6.23
C ALA A 111 -17.90 -4.71 -6.14
N ARG A 112 -17.16 -5.83 -6.26
CA ARG A 112 -17.76 -7.15 -6.53
C ARG A 112 -17.30 -8.26 -5.60
N CYS A 113 -16.17 -8.07 -4.89
CA CYS A 113 -15.56 -9.07 -4.04
C CYS A 113 -15.78 -8.71 -2.56
N LYS A 114 -15.98 -9.72 -1.70
CA LYS A 114 -16.18 -9.54 -0.26
C LYS A 114 -14.96 -9.96 0.54
N THR A 115 -14.18 -10.88 0.03
CA THR A 115 -13.08 -11.54 0.71
C THR A 115 -11.82 -11.56 -0.14
N VAL A 116 -10.68 -11.80 0.51
CA VAL A 116 -9.40 -12.05 -0.19
C VAL A 116 -9.53 -13.16 -1.23
N THR A 117 -10.25 -14.24 -0.91
CA THR A 117 -10.48 -15.36 -1.85
C THR A 117 -11.26 -14.92 -3.08
N ASP A 118 -12.30 -14.09 -2.92
CA ASP A 118 -13.06 -13.56 -4.04
C ASP A 118 -12.18 -12.70 -4.95
N ALA A 119 -11.29 -11.87 -4.38
CA ALA A 119 -10.37 -11.04 -5.15
C ALA A 119 -9.41 -11.89 -6.01
N VAL A 120 -8.85 -12.97 -5.44
CA VAL A 120 -8.00 -13.90 -6.20
C VAL A 120 -8.79 -14.59 -7.33
N ASN A 121 -10.01 -15.05 -7.03
CA ASN A 121 -10.88 -15.69 -8.02
C ASN A 121 -11.30 -14.71 -9.13
N PHE A 122 -11.48 -13.43 -8.80
CA PHE A 122 -11.75 -12.38 -9.79
C PHE A 122 -10.58 -12.23 -10.75
N LEU A 123 -9.33 -12.09 -10.25
CA LEU A 123 -8.13 -12.00 -11.08
C LEU A 123 -7.98 -13.21 -12.02
N GLU A 124 -8.25 -14.43 -11.51
CA GLU A 124 -8.20 -15.65 -12.30
C GLU A 124 -9.25 -15.69 -13.39
N LYS A 125 -10.49 -15.38 -13.04
CA LYS A 125 -11.63 -15.37 -13.97
C LYS A 125 -11.41 -14.38 -15.11
N GLU A 126 -10.94 -13.19 -14.77
CA GLU A 126 -10.71 -12.10 -15.71
C GLU A 126 -9.35 -12.23 -16.43
N LYS A 127 -8.54 -13.24 -16.11
CA LYS A 127 -7.20 -13.45 -16.68
C LYS A 127 -6.27 -12.25 -16.50
N ILE A 128 -6.37 -11.58 -15.36
CA ILE A 128 -5.57 -10.40 -15.04
C ILE A 128 -4.31 -10.80 -14.27
N ALA A 129 -3.19 -10.27 -14.71
CA ALA A 129 -1.90 -10.34 -14.03
C ALA A 129 -1.16 -9.01 -14.18
N ILE A 130 -0.35 -8.63 -13.20
CA ILE A 130 0.40 -7.37 -13.21
C ILE A 130 1.87 -7.68 -13.41
N SER A 131 2.45 -7.21 -14.53
CA SER A 131 3.83 -7.54 -14.90
C SER A 131 4.90 -6.80 -14.12
N ASP A 132 4.58 -5.66 -13.54
CA ASP A 132 5.50 -4.72 -12.90
C ASP A 132 4.98 -4.22 -11.54
N GLY A 133 4.20 -5.06 -10.88
CA GLY A 133 3.64 -4.78 -9.56
C GLY A 133 3.14 -6.03 -8.87
N HIS A 134 2.85 -5.89 -7.59
CA HIS A 134 2.12 -6.87 -6.81
C HIS A 134 0.95 -6.19 -6.07
N MET A 135 -0.02 -6.98 -5.65
CA MET A 135 -1.18 -6.50 -4.91
C MET A 135 -1.25 -7.17 -3.55
N LEU A 136 -1.36 -6.36 -2.50
CA LEU A 136 -1.75 -6.81 -1.18
C LEU A 136 -3.28 -6.74 -1.07
N PHE A 137 -3.91 -7.84 -0.65
CA PHE A 137 -5.30 -7.90 -0.26
C PHE A 137 -5.40 -8.26 1.22
N GLY A 138 -6.35 -7.66 1.92
CA GLY A 138 -6.71 -8.01 3.28
C GLY A 138 -8.22 -7.90 3.49
N ASP A 139 -8.77 -8.60 4.46
CA ASP A 139 -10.19 -8.51 4.80
C ASP A 139 -10.44 -8.47 6.32
N ASN A 140 -11.68 -8.28 6.72
CA ASN A 140 -12.09 -8.14 8.12
C ASN A 140 -12.06 -9.45 8.93
N THR A 141 -11.72 -10.58 8.30
CA THR A 141 -11.55 -11.87 9.00
C THR A 141 -10.14 -12.06 9.57
N GLY A 142 -9.22 -11.14 9.30
CA GLY A 142 -7.82 -11.26 9.66
C GLY A 142 -6.97 -11.96 8.59
N ASN A 143 -7.56 -12.28 7.43
CA ASN A 143 -6.84 -12.88 6.32
C ASN A 143 -6.19 -11.79 5.45
N ALA A 144 -4.94 -12.01 5.04
CA ALA A 144 -4.22 -11.13 4.11
C ALA A 144 -3.21 -11.91 3.28
N ILE A 145 -3.07 -11.51 2.02
CA ILE A 145 -2.13 -12.08 1.06
C ILE A 145 -1.47 -10.99 0.21
N VAL A 146 -0.31 -11.31 -0.34
CA VAL A 146 0.23 -10.61 -1.53
C VAL A 146 0.14 -11.54 -2.72
N VAL A 147 -0.36 -11.02 -3.84
CA VAL A 147 -0.38 -11.72 -5.13
C VAL A 147 0.71 -11.14 -6.02
N GLU A 148 1.61 -11.99 -6.48
CA GLU A 148 2.71 -11.67 -7.39
C GLU A 148 2.68 -12.58 -8.61
N TRP A 149 3.26 -12.11 -9.71
CA TRP A 149 3.46 -12.91 -10.92
C TRP A 149 4.96 -12.96 -11.20
N VAL A 150 5.56 -14.11 -11.06
CA VAL A 150 7.02 -14.31 -11.15
C VAL A 150 7.32 -15.40 -12.16
N ASN A 151 8.11 -15.07 -13.18
CA ASN A 151 8.54 -15.99 -14.23
C ASN A 151 7.38 -16.72 -14.96
N GLY A 152 6.25 -16.06 -15.13
CA GLY A 152 5.07 -16.62 -15.78
C GLY A 152 4.17 -17.46 -14.87
N GLU A 153 4.36 -17.38 -13.55
CA GLU A 153 3.54 -18.07 -12.57
C GLU A 153 2.96 -17.09 -11.55
N LYS A 154 1.73 -17.34 -11.12
CA LYS A 154 1.13 -16.63 -9.98
C LYS A 154 1.69 -17.19 -8.68
N LYS A 155 2.15 -16.30 -7.80
CA LYS A 155 2.58 -16.61 -6.44
C LYS A 155 1.63 -15.93 -5.46
N ILE A 156 1.23 -16.65 -4.42
CA ILE A 156 0.40 -16.12 -3.32
C ILE A 156 1.21 -16.25 -2.05
N ILE A 157 1.52 -15.11 -1.45
CA ILE A 157 2.25 -15.03 -0.20
C ILE A 157 1.23 -14.76 0.91
N GLN A 158 1.10 -15.72 1.82
CA GLN A 158 0.19 -15.62 2.95
C GLN A 158 0.78 -14.76 4.06
N LYS A 159 -0.10 -14.10 4.81
CA LYS A 159 0.25 -13.45 6.07
C LYS A 159 0.96 -14.44 7.01
N GLN A 160 2.10 -14.05 7.57
CA GLN A 160 2.83 -14.83 8.57
C GLN A 160 2.52 -14.31 9.98
N GLY A 161 2.08 -15.20 10.86
CA GLY A 161 1.64 -14.79 12.19
C GLY A 161 0.51 -13.76 12.08
N ASN A 162 0.73 -12.57 12.58
CA ASN A 162 -0.26 -11.48 12.61
C ASN A 162 0.05 -10.28 11.70
N MET A 163 1.03 -10.38 10.82
CA MET A 163 1.42 -9.28 9.91
C MET A 163 1.75 -9.77 8.50
N LEU A 164 1.55 -8.88 7.53
CA LEU A 164 1.99 -8.99 6.15
C LEU A 164 2.51 -7.65 5.71
N ILE A 165 3.72 -7.61 5.17
CA ILE A 165 4.40 -6.38 4.74
C ILE A 165 4.73 -6.51 3.26
N ALA A 166 4.56 -5.45 2.49
CA ALA A 166 4.98 -5.38 1.10
C ALA A 166 5.62 -4.03 0.79
N THR A 167 6.64 -4.05 -0.09
CA THR A 167 7.32 -2.88 -0.63
C THR A 167 7.69 -3.15 -2.10
N ASN A 168 8.71 -2.53 -2.66
CA ASN A 168 9.01 -2.61 -4.09
C ASN A 168 9.97 -3.74 -4.49
N PHE A 169 9.91 -4.88 -3.85
CA PHE A 169 10.61 -6.10 -4.28
C PHE A 169 9.65 -7.30 -4.27
N LEU A 170 10.00 -8.35 -4.99
CA LEU A 170 9.21 -9.58 -5.02
C LEU A 170 9.43 -10.38 -3.74
N LEU A 171 8.37 -10.61 -2.96
CA LEU A 171 8.44 -11.40 -1.73
C LEU A 171 8.74 -12.87 -1.99
N SER A 172 8.29 -13.39 -3.13
CA SER A 172 8.54 -14.79 -3.56
C SER A 172 9.88 -15.00 -4.26
N ASP A 173 10.56 -13.91 -4.71
CA ASP A 173 11.86 -13.97 -5.35
C ASP A 173 12.71 -12.73 -5.01
N THR A 174 13.43 -12.80 -3.91
CA THR A 174 14.28 -11.70 -3.42
C THR A 174 15.57 -11.52 -4.23
N SER A 175 15.84 -12.35 -5.23
CA SER A 175 17.00 -12.20 -6.12
C SER A 175 16.84 -11.04 -7.11
N ALA A 176 15.60 -10.62 -7.35
CA ALA A 176 15.25 -9.49 -8.20
C ALA A 176 14.72 -8.31 -7.37
N GLY A 177 15.16 -7.10 -7.71
CA GLY A 177 14.69 -5.88 -7.06
C GLY A 177 15.58 -5.38 -5.92
N ASN A 178 15.01 -4.50 -5.09
CA ASN A 178 15.74 -3.78 -4.04
C ASN A 178 15.73 -4.52 -2.70
N TYR A 179 16.11 -5.80 -2.69
CA TYR A 179 16.30 -6.56 -1.46
C TYR A 179 17.79 -6.61 -1.07
N PRO A 180 18.16 -6.45 0.24
CA PRO A 180 17.29 -6.13 1.36
C PRO A 180 16.77 -4.68 1.32
N CYS A 181 15.47 -4.51 1.59
CA CYS A 181 14.80 -3.21 1.57
C CYS A 181 14.78 -2.59 2.99
N PRO A 182 15.47 -1.45 3.23
CA PRO A 182 15.50 -0.84 4.57
C PRO A 182 14.12 -0.45 5.10
N ARG A 183 13.18 -0.06 4.21
CA ARG A 183 11.81 0.29 4.58
C ARG A 183 11.06 -0.93 5.09
N TYR A 184 11.16 -2.07 4.39
CA TYR A 184 10.59 -3.34 4.81
C TYR A 184 11.12 -3.74 6.20
N GLN A 185 12.44 -3.75 6.37
CA GLN A 185 13.10 -4.11 7.64
C GLN A 185 12.68 -3.19 8.78
N SER A 186 12.55 -1.87 8.53
CA SER A 186 12.11 -0.92 9.54
C SER A 186 10.66 -1.17 9.98
N ILE A 187 9.76 -1.46 9.04
CA ILE A 187 8.36 -1.80 9.35
C ILE A 187 8.31 -3.10 10.15
N GLU A 188 9.00 -4.14 9.69
CA GLU A 188 9.04 -5.45 10.34
C GLU A 188 9.55 -5.36 11.79
N GLN A 189 10.66 -4.66 12.01
CA GLN A 189 11.21 -4.44 13.35
C GLN A 189 10.20 -3.74 14.28
N ARG A 190 9.52 -2.70 13.79
CA ARG A 190 8.56 -1.93 14.59
C ARG A 190 7.29 -2.72 14.89
N LEU A 191 6.79 -3.52 13.95
CA LEU A 191 5.65 -4.41 14.19
C LEU A 191 6.02 -5.53 15.17
N ASN A 192 7.23 -6.09 15.10
CA ASN A 192 7.71 -7.07 16.08
C ASN A 192 7.79 -6.45 17.48
N GLN A 193 8.27 -5.22 17.63
CA GLN A 193 8.25 -4.50 18.90
C GLN A 193 6.84 -4.27 19.45
N LEU A 194 5.83 -4.08 18.58
CA LEU A 194 4.42 -4.01 19.02
C LEU A 194 3.92 -5.37 19.51
N ASN A 195 4.36 -6.47 18.88
CA ASN A 195 4.00 -7.83 19.27
C ASN A 195 4.58 -8.27 20.62
N GLU A 196 5.64 -7.62 21.08
CA GLU A 196 6.26 -7.87 22.39
C GLU A 196 5.49 -7.19 23.54
N LYS A 197 4.61 -6.22 23.24
CA LYS A 197 3.81 -5.53 24.23
C LYS A 197 2.59 -6.37 24.64
N GLU A 198 2.28 -6.33 25.93
CA GLU A 198 1.08 -6.98 26.48
C GLU A 198 -0.18 -6.11 26.34
N GLU A 199 -0.01 -4.82 25.97
CA GLU A 199 -1.09 -3.86 25.81
C GLU A 199 -1.79 -4.00 24.46
N SER A 200 -3.05 -3.58 24.40
CA SER A 200 -3.80 -3.49 23.14
C SER A 200 -3.21 -2.39 22.24
N VAL A 201 -2.99 -2.72 20.97
CA VAL A 201 -2.48 -1.77 19.97
C VAL A 201 -3.64 -0.98 19.37
N ASP A 202 -3.51 0.34 19.30
CA ASP A 202 -4.43 1.24 18.58
C ASP A 202 -3.92 1.59 17.17
N LEU A 203 -4.74 2.31 16.38
CA LEU A 203 -4.39 2.72 15.01
C LEU A 203 -3.14 3.62 14.99
N LYS A 204 -2.95 4.48 15.98
CA LYS A 204 -1.79 5.37 16.06
C LYS A 204 -0.50 4.59 16.30
N GLN A 205 -0.55 3.62 17.22
CA GLN A 205 0.58 2.76 17.52
C GLN A 205 0.95 1.89 16.32
N ALA A 206 -0.04 1.23 15.69
CA ALA A 206 0.16 0.48 14.45
C ALA A 206 0.70 1.39 13.33
N GLY A 207 0.09 2.56 13.14
CA GLY A 207 0.50 3.53 12.13
C GLY A 207 1.93 4.03 12.28
N ASN A 208 2.43 4.14 13.49
CA ASN A 208 3.83 4.53 13.74
C ASN A 208 4.85 3.53 13.16
N ALA A 209 4.44 2.29 12.86
CA ALA A 209 5.35 1.32 12.24
C ALA A 209 5.78 1.75 10.83
N ILE A 210 4.94 2.50 10.10
CA ILE A 210 5.28 2.98 8.74
C ILE A 210 6.26 4.17 8.75
N ALA A 211 6.49 4.83 9.90
CA ALA A 211 7.28 6.07 9.98
C ALA A 211 8.74 5.91 9.48
N GLY A 212 9.32 4.71 9.61
CA GLY A 212 10.66 4.41 9.08
C GLY A 212 10.70 4.19 7.56
N ALA A 213 9.54 4.14 6.91
CA ALA A 213 9.40 3.98 5.48
C ALA A 213 8.96 5.27 4.76
N VAL A 214 8.89 6.38 5.48
CA VAL A 214 8.57 7.70 4.91
C VAL A 214 9.68 8.16 3.98
N GLN A 215 9.32 8.64 2.79
CA GLN A 215 10.23 9.33 1.89
C GLN A 215 10.10 10.85 2.03
N ILE A 216 11.16 11.48 2.54
CA ILE A 216 11.23 12.93 2.67
C ILE A 216 11.25 13.56 1.27
N PRO A 217 10.50 14.66 1.02
CA PRO A 217 10.44 15.30 -0.27
C PRO A 217 11.82 15.67 -0.83
N GLN A 218 12.11 15.22 -2.04
CA GLN A 218 13.36 15.51 -2.75
C GLN A 218 13.10 15.76 -4.23
N LYS A 219 14.01 16.49 -4.86
CA LYS A 219 13.96 16.75 -6.31
C LYS A 219 14.81 15.73 -7.05
N ASP A 220 14.31 15.30 -8.22
CA ASP A 220 15.14 14.58 -9.18
C ASP A 220 16.08 15.53 -9.96
N GLU A 221 16.90 14.97 -10.85
CA GLU A 221 17.82 15.71 -11.71
C GLU A 221 17.09 16.70 -12.65
N LYS A 222 15.79 16.49 -12.93
CA LYS A 222 14.95 17.35 -13.77
C LYS A 222 14.20 18.40 -12.96
N GLY A 223 14.37 18.41 -11.62
CA GLY A 223 13.72 19.33 -10.71
C GLY A 223 12.30 18.95 -10.29
N ASN A 224 11.80 17.74 -10.65
CA ASN A 224 10.51 17.26 -10.19
C ASN A 224 10.60 16.93 -8.71
N LEU A 225 9.64 17.42 -7.91
CA LEU A 225 9.55 17.16 -6.49
C LEU A 225 8.70 15.89 -6.24
N GLY A 226 9.19 14.99 -5.41
CA GLY A 226 8.49 13.77 -5.02
C GLY A 226 8.91 13.28 -3.65
N GLY A 227 8.16 12.33 -3.11
CA GLY A 227 8.33 11.74 -1.79
C GLY A 227 7.03 11.06 -1.37
N THR A 228 6.80 10.84 -0.08
CA THR A 228 5.51 10.32 0.39
C THR A 228 4.41 11.32 0.10
N LEU A 229 3.59 11.00 -0.93
CA LEU A 229 2.50 11.82 -1.42
C LEU A 229 1.34 11.83 -0.42
N TYR A 230 1.00 10.65 0.10
CA TYR A 230 0.09 10.51 1.23
C TYR A 230 0.39 9.24 2.03
N SER A 231 -0.02 9.24 3.29
CA SER A 231 -0.04 8.06 4.14
C SER A 231 -1.49 7.74 4.52
N THR A 232 -1.90 6.49 4.33
CA THR A 232 -3.25 6.02 4.66
C THR A 232 -3.19 5.09 5.87
N PHE A 233 -4.10 5.27 6.80
CA PHE A 233 -4.26 4.50 8.02
C PHE A 233 -5.70 4.04 8.11
N ILE A 234 -5.94 2.73 8.06
CA ILE A 234 -7.27 2.13 8.13
C ILE A 234 -7.37 1.24 9.37
N ASN A 235 -8.33 1.52 10.23
CA ASN A 235 -8.83 0.58 11.22
C ASN A 235 -9.95 -0.23 10.56
N VAL A 236 -9.62 -1.41 10.07
CA VAL A 236 -10.56 -2.27 9.33
C VAL A 236 -11.68 -2.75 10.24
N SER A 237 -11.35 -3.09 11.51
CA SER A 237 -12.33 -3.57 12.48
C SER A 237 -13.40 -2.53 12.85
N ASP A 238 -13.00 -1.27 12.98
CA ASP A 238 -13.91 -0.20 13.35
C ASP A 238 -14.45 0.55 12.12
N MET A 239 -13.92 0.28 10.93
CA MET A 239 -14.23 0.94 9.66
C MET A 239 -13.95 2.44 9.71
N GLU A 240 -12.72 2.79 10.08
CA GLU A 240 -12.23 4.16 10.14
C GLU A 240 -11.03 4.35 9.22
N LEU A 241 -10.98 5.47 8.51
CA LEU A 241 -9.86 5.85 7.66
C LEU A 241 -9.32 7.21 8.08
N THR A 242 -8.00 7.31 8.18
CA THR A 242 -7.27 8.58 8.26
C THR A 242 -6.26 8.63 7.13
N LEU A 243 -6.22 9.72 6.38
CA LEU A 243 -5.24 9.97 5.33
C LEU A 243 -4.53 11.28 5.62
N VAL A 244 -3.19 11.26 5.54
CA VAL A 244 -2.30 12.42 5.73
C VAL A 244 -1.67 12.77 4.38
N TYR A 245 -1.89 14.00 3.90
CA TYR A 245 -1.36 14.44 2.62
C TYR A 245 0.00 15.12 2.79
N LYS A 246 0.99 14.70 2.00
CA LYS A 246 2.37 15.26 1.93
C LYS A 246 3.04 15.41 3.33
N LEU A 247 2.80 14.42 4.20
CA LEU A 247 3.34 14.39 5.57
C LEU A 247 2.93 15.60 6.44
N ASP A 248 1.89 16.32 6.05
CA ASP A 248 1.41 17.50 6.75
C ASP A 248 0.23 17.16 7.66
N ASN A 249 0.45 17.13 8.97
CA ASN A 249 -0.57 16.80 9.96
C ASN A 249 -1.73 17.83 10.03
N SER A 250 -1.60 18.98 9.40
CA SER A 250 -2.72 19.93 9.23
C SER A 250 -3.64 19.54 8.07
N LYS A 251 -3.20 18.63 7.19
CA LYS A 251 -3.91 18.14 5.99
C LYS A 251 -4.40 16.72 6.20
N LEU A 252 -5.24 16.55 7.21
CA LEU A 252 -5.81 15.27 7.59
C LEU A 252 -7.23 15.12 7.05
N THR A 253 -7.47 14.00 6.37
CA THR A 253 -8.83 13.54 6.07
C THR A 253 -9.16 12.37 6.98
N LYS A 254 -10.20 12.50 7.80
CA LYS A 254 -10.72 11.43 8.69
C LYS A 254 -12.13 11.07 8.28
N LEU A 255 -12.40 9.80 8.08
CA LEU A 255 -13.69 9.28 7.63
C LEU A 255 -14.14 8.11 8.52
N ASP A 256 -15.39 8.17 8.94
CA ASP A 256 -16.15 7.04 9.47
C ASP A 256 -16.75 6.31 8.26
N LEU A 257 -16.12 5.20 7.85
CA LEU A 257 -16.49 4.50 6.63
C LEU A 257 -17.92 3.94 6.67
N LYS A 258 -18.44 3.56 7.85
CA LYS A 258 -19.81 3.10 7.99
C LYS A 258 -20.78 4.20 7.54
N LYS A 259 -20.58 5.43 8.06
CA LYS A 259 -21.40 6.59 7.67
C LYS A 259 -21.21 6.98 6.20
N GLU A 260 -19.97 6.88 5.69
CA GLU A 260 -19.71 7.22 4.30
C GLU A 260 -20.43 6.26 3.34
N PHE A 261 -20.45 4.96 3.65
CA PHE A 261 -21.09 3.93 2.83
C PHE A 261 -22.62 3.88 2.88
N GLU A 262 -23.22 4.55 3.88
CA GLU A 262 -24.68 4.75 3.95
C GLU A 262 -25.17 5.86 3.00
N LYS A 263 -24.29 6.72 2.51
CA LYS A 263 -24.66 7.82 1.62
C LYS A 263 -25.01 7.30 0.24
N SER A 264 -26.07 7.83 -0.33
CA SER A 264 -26.62 7.41 -1.65
C SER A 264 -25.94 8.06 -2.85
N ARG A 265 -25.00 9.00 -2.64
CA ARG A 265 -24.34 9.77 -3.71
C ARG A 265 -22.85 9.52 -3.77
N LYS A 266 -22.34 9.51 -4.99
CA LYS A 266 -20.90 9.49 -5.27
C LYS A 266 -20.22 10.76 -4.75
N GLN A 267 -19.05 10.63 -4.14
CA GLN A 267 -18.29 11.74 -3.59
C GLN A 267 -16.83 11.68 -4.05
N LYS A 268 -16.24 12.84 -4.26
CA LYS A 268 -14.82 13.01 -4.57
C LYS A 268 -14.23 14.02 -3.59
N ILE A 269 -13.27 13.61 -2.76
CA ILE A 269 -12.60 14.45 -1.78
C ILE A 269 -11.17 14.66 -2.27
N LYS A 270 -10.84 15.90 -2.65
CA LYS A 270 -9.48 16.26 -3.06
C LYS A 270 -8.55 16.28 -1.85
N LEU A 271 -7.31 15.88 -2.03
CA LEU A 271 -6.26 15.98 -1.03
C LEU A 271 -5.47 17.29 -1.30
N GLU A 272 -5.60 18.27 -0.38
CA GLU A 272 -5.02 19.62 -0.56
C GLU A 272 -4.16 20.03 0.63
#